data_3d9950700ac2e019485e8a1ae4e47bc0
#
_entry.id   3d9950700ac2e019485e8a1ae4e47bc0
#
_cell.length_a   1.000
_cell.length_b   1.000
_cell.length_c   1.000
_cell.angle_alpha   90.00
_cell.angle_beta   90.00
_cell.angle_gamma   90.00
#
_symmetry.space_group_name_H-M   'P 1'
#
loop_
_entity.id
_entity.type
_entity.pdbx_description
1 polymer ?
#
loop_
_entity_poly.entity_id
_entity_poly.type
_entity_poly.pdbx_seq_one_letter_code
_entity_poly.pdbx_strand_id
1 'polypeptide(L)'
;MTLKAILFDFDGTLANSEEAHRGVWNRILAAYGTELGEQEYKRDYAGLPVPAGAHKVRKARGLAVDELELIERKTRLTAEVFASVPVELMPHAREALEWARGRGLRLALVTGTARAELTPTLDHHGLAGFFECVVTRDDVAHSKPDPESYLRALELLGLPASAALAIEDTCHGVQAADAAELEVVAIPNDYSRDHDFGEASFIADGLPAALDWIERERLGGTVER
;
A
#
# COMPACT_ATOMS: atom_id res chain seq x y z
N MET A 1 -16.73 2.78 19.71
CA MET A 1 -15.78 1.84 20.36
C MET A 1 -14.41 2.49 20.38
N THR A 2 -13.52 2.09 21.31
CA THR A 2 -12.15 2.64 21.39
C THR A 2 -11.29 2.03 20.29
N LEU A 3 -10.55 2.86 19.55
CA LEU A 3 -9.56 2.42 18.56
C LEU A 3 -8.46 1.60 19.25
N LYS A 4 -8.13 0.43 18.71
CA LYS A 4 -7.12 -0.51 19.25
C LYS A 4 -6.00 -0.82 18.28
N ALA A 5 -6.23 -0.65 16.97
CA ALA A 5 -5.24 -0.96 15.95
C ALA A 5 -5.30 0.00 14.77
N ILE A 6 -4.15 0.19 14.12
CA ILE A 6 -4.05 0.81 12.79
C ILE A 6 -3.45 -0.21 11.84
N LEU A 7 -4.10 -0.38 10.69
CA LEU A 7 -3.69 -1.22 9.60
C LEU A 7 -3.11 -0.32 8.50
N PHE A 8 -1.80 -0.36 8.32
CA PHE A 8 -1.13 0.46 7.31
C PHE A 8 -1.01 -0.30 5.99
N ASP A 9 -1.32 0.34 4.90
CA ASP A 9 -0.78 -0.08 3.61
C ASP A 9 0.71 0.21 3.54
N PHE A 10 1.40 -0.31 2.52
CA PHE A 10 2.84 -0.16 2.35
C PHE A 10 3.22 0.77 1.20
N ASP A 11 2.82 0.41 -0.02
CA ASP A 11 3.27 1.06 -1.25
C ASP A 11 2.58 2.41 -1.46
N GLY A 12 3.32 3.52 -1.39
CA GLY A 12 2.73 4.87 -1.45
C GLY A 12 2.22 5.40 -0.10
N THR A 13 2.08 4.53 0.90
CA THR A 13 1.68 4.87 2.28
C THR A 13 2.88 4.96 3.21
N LEU A 14 3.67 3.90 3.34
CA LEU A 14 4.89 3.85 4.17
C LEU A 14 6.16 3.87 3.32
N ALA A 15 6.14 3.36 2.09
CA ALA A 15 7.28 3.27 1.19
C ALA A 15 7.00 3.97 -0.13
N ASN A 16 7.98 4.73 -0.63
CA ASN A 16 7.92 5.43 -1.92
C ASN A 16 8.34 4.48 -3.06
N SER A 17 7.52 3.46 -3.32
CA SER A 17 7.85 2.35 -4.21
C SER A 17 7.43 2.53 -5.66
N GLU A 18 6.54 3.47 -5.97
CA GLU A 18 5.92 3.60 -7.30
C GLU A 18 6.93 3.91 -8.42
N GLU A 19 7.92 4.77 -8.17
CA GLU A 19 8.97 5.05 -9.15
C GLU A 19 9.83 3.81 -9.43
N ALA A 20 10.13 3.01 -8.41
CA ALA A 20 10.85 1.75 -8.57
C ALA A 20 10.02 0.75 -9.38
N HIS A 21 8.71 0.66 -9.12
CA HIS A 21 7.81 -0.19 -9.90
C HIS A 21 7.73 0.24 -11.37
N ARG A 22 7.65 1.55 -11.65
CA ARG A 22 7.73 2.08 -13.04
C ARG A 22 9.05 1.70 -13.70
N GLY A 23 10.17 1.86 -12.98
CA GLY A 23 11.49 1.49 -13.44
C GLY A 23 11.60 0.00 -13.81
N VAL A 24 11.00 -0.88 -13.02
CA VAL A 24 10.94 -2.33 -13.32
C VAL A 24 10.14 -2.60 -14.59
N TRP A 25 8.96 -1.96 -14.76
CA TRP A 25 8.20 -2.07 -16.00
C TRP A 25 9.04 -1.64 -17.21
N ASN A 26 9.74 -0.51 -17.11
CA ASN A 26 10.54 0.01 -18.22
C ASN A 26 11.73 -0.90 -18.57
N ARG A 27 12.34 -1.56 -17.58
CA ARG A 27 13.37 -2.60 -17.85
C ARG A 27 12.78 -3.78 -18.66
N ILE A 28 11.55 -4.19 -18.37
CA ILE A 28 10.88 -5.25 -19.13
C ILE A 28 10.52 -4.78 -20.54
N LEU A 29 9.95 -3.59 -20.65
CA LEU A 29 9.43 -3.02 -21.89
C LEU A 29 10.54 -2.62 -22.87
N ALA A 30 11.76 -2.34 -22.40
CA ALA A 30 12.92 -2.07 -23.24
C ALA A 30 13.20 -3.17 -24.25
N ALA A 31 12.95 -4.45 -23.90
CA ALA A 31 13.08 -5.59 -24.82
C ALA A 31 12.08 -5.54 -25.98
N TYR A 32 11.03 -4.74 -25.87
CA TYR A 32 9.99 -4.54 -26.89
C TYR A 32 10.06 -3.15 -27.54
N GLY A 33 11.14 -2.38 -27.28
CA GLY A 33 11.34 -1.05 -27.86
C GLY A 33 10.34 0.01 -27.40
N THR A 34 9.76 -0.14 -26.20
CA THR A 34 8.76 0.79 -25.64
C THR A 34 9.01 1.03 -24.15
N GLU A 35 8.32 2.02 -23.58
CA GLU A 35 8.40 2.39 -22.16
C GLU A 35 7.06 2.96 -21.66
N LEU A 36 6.92 3.11 -20.36
CA LEU A 36 5.87 3.86 -19.68
C LEU A 36 6.43 5.21 -19.24
N GLY A 37 5.93 6.29 -19.84
CA GLY A 37 6.22 7.64 -19.38
C GLY A 37 5.63 7.88 -17.98
N GLU A 38 6.20 8.83 -17.23
CA GLU A 38 5.78 9.12 -15.85
C GLU A 38 4.28 9.44 -15.74
N GLN A 39 3.79 10.36 -16.58
CA GLN A 39 2.37 10.78 -16.57
C GLN A 39 1.42 9.64 -16.97
N GLU A 40 1.83 8.80 -17.93
CA GLU A 40 1.06 7.61 -18.30
C GLU A 40 1.03 6.61 -17.16
N TYR A 41 2.17 6.37 -16.49
CA TYR A 41 2.25 5.46 -15.37
C TYR A 41 1.35 5.92 -14.20
N LYS A 42 1.46 7.18 -13.81
CA LYS A 42 0.62 7.79 -12.75
C LYS A 42 -0.87 7.62 -13.04
N ARG A 43 -1.30 7.94 -14.24
CA ARG A 43 -2.72 7.88 -14.60
C ARG A 43 -3.27 6.46 -14.74
N ASP A 44 -2.46 5.53 -15.26
CA ASP A 44 -2.99 4.28 -15.81
C ASP A 44 -2.47 3.02 -15.13
N TYR A 45 -1.41 3.08 -14.34
CA TYR A 45 -0.72 1.89 -13.81
C TYR A 45 -0.43 1.95 -12.31
N ALA A 46 -0.29 3.13 -11.72
CA ALA A 46 0.00 3.28 -10.30
C ALA A 46 -1.08 2.60 -9.44
N GLY A 47 -0.66 1.85 -8.43
CA GLY A 47 -1.55 1.10 -7.55
C GLY A 47 -2.24 -0.11 -8.18
N LEU A 48 -1.98 -0.43 -9.47
CA LEU A 48 -2.57 -1.62 -10.08
C LEU A 48 -1.87 -2.90 -9.60
N PRO A 49 -2.64 -3.94 -9.26
CA PRO A 49 -2.08 -5.29 -9.09
C PRO A 49 -1.30 -5.73 -10.32
N VAL A 50 -0.20 -6.48 -10.12
CA VAL A 50 0.70 -6.91 -11.21
C VAL A 50 -0.05 -7.59 -12.38
N PRO A 51 -1.03 -8.50 -12.15
CA PRO A 51 -1.79 -9.08 -13.26
C PRO A 51 -2.57 -8.05 -14.08
N ALA A 52 -3.22 -7.10 -13.42
CA ALA A 52 -3.98 -6.03 -14.10
C ALA A 52 -3.05 -5.11 -14.91
N GLY A 53 -1.90 -4.74 -14.34
CA GLY A 53 -0.86 -3.97 -15.02
C GLY A 53 -0.30 -4.71 -16.24
N ALA A 54 -0.01 -6.02 -16.13
CA ALA A 54 0.48 -6.85 -17.22
C ALA A 54 -0.55 -6.95 -18.36
N HIS A 55 -1.82 -7.20 -18.04
CA HIS A 55 -2.91 -7.20 -19.02
C HIS A 55 -2.98 -5.85 -19.76
N LYS A 56 -3.00 -4.74 -19.01
CA LYS A 56 -3.14 -3.39 -19.55
C LYS A 56 -1.97 -3.02 -20.47
N VAL A 57 -0.72 -3.24 -20.03
CA VAL A 57 0.46 -2.88 -20.81
C VAL A 57 0.60 -3.74 -22.05
N ARG A 58 0.32 -5.04 -21.96
CA ARG A 58 0.32 -5.95 -23.09
C ARG A 58 -0.66 -5.49 -24.18
N LYS A 59 -1.88 -5.15 -23.79
CA LYS A 59 -2.93 -4.65 -24.69
C LYS A 59 -2.56 -3.29 -25.27
N ALA A 60 -2.13 -2.33 -24.43
CA ALA A 60 -1.82 -0.97 -24.87
C ALA A 60 -0.63 -0.90 -25.83
N ARG A 61 0.35 -1.78 -25.68
CA ARG A 61 1.57 -1.84 -26.51
C ARG A 61 1.51 -2.89 -27.62
N GLY A 62 0.42 -3.68 -27.72
CA GLY A 62 0.30 -4.75 -28.72
C GLY A 62 1.39 -5.82 -28.58
N LEU A 63 1.81 -6.16 -27.37
CA LEU A 63 2.92 -7.07 -27.13
C LEU A 63 2.53 -8.51 -27.47
N ALA A 64 3.33 -9.18 -28.30
CA ALA A 64 3.17 -10.59 -28.67
C ALA A 64 3.84 -11.53 -27.65
N VAL A 65 3.62 -11.27 -26.36
CA VAL A 65 4.13 -12.06 -25.24
C VAL A 65 2.97 -12.59 -24.42
N ASP A 66 3.16 -13.73 -23.77
CA ASP A 66 2.16 -14.29 -22.86
C ASP A 66 2.03 -13.39 -21.61
N GLU A 67 0.80 -13.23 -21.13
CA GLU A 67 0.51 -12.39 -19.96
C GLU A 67 1.13 -12.95 -18.68
N LEU A 68 1.12 -14.27 -18.52
CA LEU A 68 1.75 -14.93 -17.38
C LEU A 68 3.27 -14.70 -17.39
N GLU A 69 3.89 -14.72 -18.57
CA GLU A 69 5.32 -14.41 -18.70
C GLU A 69 5.65 -12.97 -18.25
N LEU A 70 4.80 -11.99 -18.57
CA LEU A 70 4.97 -10.62 -18.10
C LEU A 70 4.82 -10.52 -16.57
N ILE A 71 3.84 -11.21 -16.01
CA ILE A 71 3.61 -11.26 -14.56
C ILE A 71 4.83 -11.86 -13.85
N GLU A 72 5.33 -13.01 -14.31
CA GLU A 72 6.50 -13.67 -13.74
C GLU A 72 7.76 -12.79 -13.84
N ARG A 73 7.99 -12.17 -15.00
CA ARG A 73 9.12 -11.25 -15.20
C ARG A 73 9.04 -10.04 -14.27
N LYS A 74 7.85 -9.43 -14.13
CA LYS A 74 7.63 -8.27 -13.24
C LYS A 74 7.88 -8.66 -11.80
N THR A 75 7.30 -9.75 -11.32
CA THR A 75 7.46 -10.22 -9.94
C THR A 75 8.93 -10.53 -9.62
N ARG A 76 9.60 -11.31 -10.47
CA ARG A 76 11.02 -11.65 -10.28
C ARG A 76 11.92 -10.40 -10.28
N LEU A 77 11.77 -9.53 -11.27
CA LEU A 77 12.63 -8.36 -11.41
C LEU A 77 12.37 -7.33 -10.29
N THR A 78 11.12 -7.22 -9.80
CA THR A 78 10.82 -6.39 -8.63
C THR A 78 11.56 -6.91 -7.40
N ALA A 79 11.48 -8.21 -7.12
CA ALA A 79 12.19 -8.81 -5.99
C ALA A 79 13.71 -8.60 -6.08
N GLU A 80 14.32 -8.78 -7.28
CA GLU A 80 15.75 -8.53 -7.52
C GLU A 80 16.14 -7.06 -7.27
N VAL A 81 15.33 -6.13 -7.76
CA VAL A 81 15.57 -4.68 -7.60
C VAL A 81 15.46 -4.26 -6.15
N PHE A 82 14.39 -4.65 -5.47
CA PHE A 82 14.14 -4.25 -4.08
C PHE A 82 15.09 -4.91 -3.08
N ALA A 83 15.57 -6.12 -3.38
CA ALA A 83 16.64 -6.76 -2.61
C ALA A 83 17.99 -6.02 -2.75
N SER A 84 18.23 -5.39 -3.90
CA SER A 84 19.50 -4.70 -4.21
C SER A 84 19.50 -3.25 -3.74
N VAL A 85 18.35 -2.59 -3.82
CA VAL A 85 18.16 -1.18 -3.43
C VAL A 85 16.85 -1.08 -2.65
N PRO A 86 16.92 -1.05 -1.32
CA PRO A 86 15.75 -0.86 -0.49
C PRO A 86 15.01 0.42 -0.86
N VAL A 87 13.68 0.36 -0.82
CA VAL A 87 12.84 1.50 -1.17
C VAL A 87 12.89 2.54 -0.06
N GLU A 88 12.97 3.82 -0.42
CA GLU A 88 12.90 4.93 0.53
C GLU A 88 11.53 4.98 1.21
N LEU A 89 11.50 5.44 2.45
CA LEU A 89 10.24 5.63 3.16
C LEU A 89 9.50 6.88 2.67
N MET A 90 8.20 6.84 2.76
CA MET A 90 7.38 8.04 2.61
C MET A 90 7.68 9.03 3.75
N PRO A 91 7.52 10.35 3.51
CA PRO A 91 7.70 11.34 4.55
C PRO A 91 6.88 11.01 5.81
N HIS A 92 7.53 11.05 6.96
CA HIS A 92 6.95 10.78 8.29
C HIS A 92 6.44 9.34 8.53
N ALA A 93 6.80 8.37 7.68
CA ALA A 93 6.35 6.99 7.85
C ALA A 93 6.82 6.38 9.18
N ARG A 94 8.10 6.56 9.53
CA ARG A 94 8.64 6.06 10.80
C ARG A 94 7.98 6.73 12.00
N GLU A 95 7.87 8.05 11.96
CA GLU A 95 7.25 8.85 13.02
C GLU A 95 5.78 8.43 13.24
N ALA A 96 5.07 8.08 12.16
CA ALA A 96 3.70 7.59 12.26
C ALA A 96 3.60 6.25 13.00
N LEU A 97 4.50 5.31 12.70
CA LEU A 97 4.56 4.02 13.40
C LEU A 97 4.94 4.20 14.88
N GLU A 98 5.92 5.05 15.19
CA GLU A 98 6.33 5.38 16.54
C GLU A 98 5.21 6.07 17.33
N TRP A 99 4.52 7.01 16.72
CA TRP A 99 3.35 7.69 17.30
C TRP A 99 2.25 6.71 17.69
N ALA A 100 1.88 5.81 16.76
CA ALA A 100 0.82 4.84 17.00
C ALA A 100 1.19 3.85 18.12
N ARG A 101 2.43 3.34 18.10
CA ARG A 101 2.94 2.44 19.13
C ARG A 101 3.03 3.14 20.51
N GLY A 102 3.44 4.41 20.54
CA GLY A 102 3.51 5.21 21.77
C GLY A 102 2.14 5.42 22.44
N ARG A 103 1.05 5.25 21.69
CA ARG A 103 -0.34 5.29 22.19
C ARG A 103 -0.91 3.91 22.55
N GLY A 104 -0.09 2.87 22.49
CA GLY A 104 -0.49 1.50 22.77
C GLY A 104 -1.37 0.88 21.70
N LEU A 105 -1.39 1.46 20.48
CA LEU A 105 -2.11 0.90 19.34
C LEU A 105 -1.32 -0.28 18.76
N ARG A 106 -2.02 -1.34 18.40
CA ARG A 106 -1.49 -2.50 17.69
C ARG A 106 -1.38 -2.14 16.21
N LEU A 107 -0.32 -2.59 15.56
CA LEU A 107 -0.06 -2.25 14.15
C LEU A 107 -0.07 -3.52 13.30
N ALA A 108 -0.74 -3.44 12.15
CA ALA A 108 -0.64 -4.42 11.09
C ALA A 108 -0.17 -3.75 9.80
N LEU A 109 0.54 -4.51 8.98
CA LEU A 109 0.89 -4.12 7.62
C LEU A 109 0.05 -4.94 6.65
N VAL A 110 -0.63 -4.28 5.70
CA VAL A 110 -1.55 -4.93 4.75
C VAL A 110 -1.24 -4.44 3.34
N THR A 111 -0.55 -5.25 2.56
CA THR A 111 -0.03 -4.84 1.24
C THR A 111 -0.38 -5.81 0.12
N GLY A 112 -0.54 -5.28 -1.09
CA GLY A 112 -0.60 -6.07 -2.34
C GLY A 112 0.78 -6.54 -2.84
N THR A 113 1.86 -6.17 -2.16
CA THR A 113 3.23 -6.56 -2.49
C THR A 113 3.56 -7.94 -1.96
N ALA A 114 4.39 -8.72 -2.69
CA ALA A 114 4.84 -10.03 -2.23
C ALA A 114 5.82 -9.90 -1.06
N ARG A 115 5.84 -10.90 -0.18
CA ARG A 115 6.72 -10.91 0.99
C ARG A 115 8.20 -10.77 0.63
N ALA A 116 8.63 -11.42 -0.45
CA ALA A 116 10.01 -11.33 -0.93
C ALA A 116 10.41 -9.92 -1.41
N GLU A 117 9.45 -9.14 -1.90
CA GLU A 117 9.65 -7.74 -2.33
C GLU A 117 9.67 -6.78 -1.14
N LEU A 118 8.83 -7.05 -0.13
CA LEU A 118 8.63 -6.24 1.06
C LEU A 118 9.79 -6.33 2.07
N THR A 119 10.24 -7.56 2.35
CA THR A 119 11.18 -7.86 3.45
C THR A 119 12.46 -7.04 3.40
N PRO A 120 13.16 -6.86 2.26
CA PRO A 120 14.39 -6.08 2.21
C PRO A 120 14.23 -4.63 2.70
N THR A 121 13.11 -3.99 2.37
CA THR A 121 12.82 -2.61 2.81
C THR A 121 12.50 -2.57 4.30
N LEU A 122 11.70 -3.51 4.81
CA LEU A 122 11.40 -3.59 6.25
C LEU A 122 12.65 -3.81 7.08
N ASP A 123 13.55 -4.68 6.64
CA ASP A 123 14.80 -5.00 7.34
C ASP A 123 15.77 -3.82 7.30
N HIS A 124 15.96 -3.19 6.12
CA HIS A 124 16.84 -2.04 5.96
C HIS A 124 16.44 -0.88 6.87
N HIS A 125 15.16 -0.59 6.94
CA HIS A 125 14.65 0.50 7.79
C HIS A 125 14.31 0.05 9.21
N GLY A 126 14.51 -1.22 9.59
CA GLY A 126 14.21 -1.73 10.92
C GLY A 126 12.73 -1.60 11.30
N LEU A 127 11.82 -1.80 10.34
CA LEU A 127 10.37 -1.62 10.55
C LEU A 127 9.64 -2.89 10.95
N ALA A 128 10.21 -4.08 10.70
CA ALA A 128 9.53 -5.36 10.95
C ALA A 128 9.00 -5.48 12.39
N GLY A 129 9.74 -4.98 13.38
CA GLY A 129 9.37 -5.02 14.80
C GLY A 129 8.24 -4.07 15.22
N PHE A 130 7.71 -3.24 14.31
CA PHE A 130 6.54 -2.41 14.60
C PHE A 130 5.23 -3.17 14.48
N PHE A 131 5.16 -4.16 13.58
CA PHE A 131 3.92 -4.82 13.20
C PHE A 131 3.71 -6.12 13.96
N GLU A 132 2.51 -6.29 14.50
CA GLU A 132 2.10 -7.54 15.13
C GLU A 132 1.78 -8.61 14.09
N CYS A 133 1.25 -8.21 12.93
CA CYS A 133 1.10 -9.07 11.77
C CYS A 133 1.38 -8.31 10.47
N VAL A 134 1.79 -9.06 9.46
CA VAL A 134 2.06 -8.59 8.10
C VAL A 134 1.28 -9.49 7.15
N VAL A 135 0.32 -8.91 6.45
CA VAL A 135 -0.47 -9.57 5.40
C VAL A 135 0.02 -9.05 4.05
N THR A 136 0.47 -9.96 3.22
CA THR A 136 1.02 -9.70 1.88
C THR A 136 0.13 -10.34 0.82
N ARG A 137 0.42 -10.08 -0.46
CA ARG A 137 -0.23 -10.79 -1.57
C ARG A 137 -0.16 -12.32 -1.46
N ASP A 138 0.89 -12.84 -0.81
CA ASP A 138 1.11 -14.29 -0.72
C ASP A 138 0.20 -14.96 0.33
N ASP A 139 -0.48 -14.17 1.17
CA ASP A 139 -1.31 -14.64 2.28
C ASP A 139 -2.82 -14.67 1.92
N VAL A 140 -3.20 -14.25 0.70
CA VAL A 140 -4.59 -14.09 0.24
C VAL A 140 -4.78 -14.64 -1.18
N ALA A 141 -6.00 -15.03 -1.51
CA ALA A 141 -6.37 -15.46 -2.86
C ALA A 141 -6.70 -14.27 -3.78
N HIS A 142 -7.27 -13.21 -3.23
CA HIS A 142 -7.71 -12.03 -3.97
C HIS A 142 -7.03 -10.78 -3.45
N SER A 143 -6.45 -10.01 -4.38
CA SER A 143 -5.81 -8.73 -4.06
C SER A 143 -6.84 -7.60 -3.96
N LYS A 144 -6.48 -6.49 -3.31
CA LYS A 144 -7.25 -5.25 -3.33
C LYS A 144 -7.73 -4.92 -4.76
N PRO A 145 -8.98 -4.54 -4.96
CA PRO A 145 -9.95 -4.03 -4.00
C PRO A 145 -10.78 -5.10 -3.23
N ASP A 146 -10.46 -6.41 -3.33
CA ASP A 146 -11.10 -7.42 -2.50
C ASP A 146 -10.72 -7.22 -1.02
N PRO A 147 -11.67 -7.35 -0.07
CA PRO A 147 -11.42 -7.11 1.35
C PRO A 147 -10.55 -8.17 2.04
N GLU A 148 -10.23 -9.29 1.37
CA GLU A 148 -9.61 -10.48 1.97
C GLU A 148 -8.35 -10.13 2.80
N SER A 149 -7.50 -9.24 2.31
CA SER A 149 -6.26 -8.86 3.01
C SER A 149 -6.53 -8.13 4.34
N TYR A 150 -7.52 -7.23 4.38
CA TYR A 150 -7.91 -6.53 5.60
C TYR A 150 -8.65 -7.45 6.57
N LEU A 151 -9.56 -8.28 6.08
CA LEU A 151 -10.24 -9.29 6.90
C LEU A 151 -9.23 -10.26 7.52
N ARG A 152 -8.22 -10.67 6.78
CA ARG A 152 -7.14 -11.52 7.27
C ARG A 152 -6.32 -10.83 8.37
N ALA A 153 -6.01 -9.56 8.23
CA ALA A 153 -5.32 -8.79 9.26
C ALA A 153 -6.16 -8.66 10.54
N LEU A 154 -7.46 -8.39 10.42
CA LEU A 154 -8.39 -8.33 11.55
C LEU A 154 -8.48 -9.68 12.28
N GLU A 155 -8.54 -10.79 11.53
CA GLU A 155 -8.52 -12.15 12.08
C GLU A 155 -7.23 -12.40 12.91
N LEU A 156 -6.06 -12.08 12.34
CA LEU A 156 -4.77 -12.24 13.01
C LEU A 156 -4.65 -11.37 14.27
N LEU A 157 -5.21 -10.18 14.23
CA LEU A 157 -5.29 -9.28 15.39
C LEU A 157 -6.37 -9.72 16.40
N GLY A 158 -7.32 -10.57 16.03
CA GLY A 158 -8.48 -10.92 16.86
C GLY A 158 -9.34 -9.71 17.21
N LEU A 159 -9.50 -8.76 16.28
CA LEU A 159 -10.25 -7.53 16.47
C LEU A 159 -11.42 -7.42 15.49
N PRO A 160 -12.56 -6.86 15.92
CA PRO A 160 -13.60 -6.44 14.99
C PRO A 160 -13.17 -5.19 14.22
N ALA A 161 -13.67 -4.98 13.02
CA ALA A 161 -13.37 -3.82 12.18
C ALA A 161 -13.62 -2.49 12.93
N SER A 162 -14.68 -2.39 13.72
CA SER A 162 -15.01 -1.19 14.52
C SER A 162 -13.98 -0.79 15.58
N ALA A 163 -12.99 -1.65 15.88
CA ALA A 163 -11.88 -1.38 16.79
C ALA A 163 -10.55 -1.08 16.06
N ALA A 164 -10.57 -1.02 14.74
CA ALA A 164 -9.40 -0.77 13.91
C ALA A 164 -9.68 0.31 12.85
N LEU A 165 -8.62 0.84 12.25
CA LEU A 165 -8.67 1.84 11.19
C LEU A 165 -7.58 1.52 10.18
N ALA A 166 -7.87 1.72 8.88
CA ALA A 166 -6.89 1.60 7.81
C ALA A 166 -6.34 2.96 7.39
N ILE A 167 -5.05 2.99 6.99
CA ILE A 167 -4.43 4.14 6.31
C ILE A 167 -3.97 3.65 4.94
N GLU A 168 -4.42 4.34 3.89
CA GLU A 168 -4.28 3.94 2.50
C GLU A 168 -3.99 5.13 1.58
N ASP A 169 -3.35 4.88 0.43
CA ASP A 169 -3.06 5.92 -0.56
C ASP A 169 -3.79 5.72 -1.90
N THR A 170 -4.42 4.57 -2.15
CA THR A 170 -5.08 4.23 -3.42
C THR A 170 -6.58 4.01 -3.27
N CYS A 171 -7.35 4.25 -4.36
CA CYS A 171 -8.77 3.92 -4.38
C CYS A 171 -9.03 2.41 -4.17
N HIS A 172 -8.20 1.53 -4.75
CA HIS A 172 -8.35 0.08 -4.57
C HIS A 172 -8.14 -0.35 -3.11
N GLY A 173 -7.20 0.28 -2.42
CA GLY A 173 -6.95 0.01 -1.02
C GLY A 173 -8.08 0.54 -0.13
N VAL A 174 -8.57 1.75 -0.40
CA VAL A 174 -9.73 2.33 0.30
C VAL A 174 -10.96 1.45 0.12
N GLN A 175 -11.26 1.02 -1.12
CA GLN A 175 -12.37 0.11 -1.40
C GLN A 175 -12.25 -1.23 -0.66
N ALA A 176 -11.04 -1.80 -0.60
CA ALA A 176 -10.81 -3.03 0.14
C ALA A 176 -11.02 -2.87 1.64
N ALA A 177 -10.57 -1.74 2.22
CA ALA A 177 -10.75 -1.44 3.64
C ALA A 177 -12.22 -1.17 3.98
N ASP A 178 -12.93 -0.40 3.16
CA ASP A 178 -14.38 -0.13 3.31
C ASP A 178 -15.19 -1.42 3.19
N ALA A 179 -14.91 -2.27 2.21
CA ALA A 179 -15.55 -3.57 2.05
C ALA A 179 -15.27 -4.55 3.21
N ALA A 180 -14.18 -4.34 3.98
CA ALA A 180 -13.90 -5.01 5.24
C ALA A 180 -14.55 -4.33 6.46
N GLU A 181 -15.43 -3.34 6.24
CA GLU A 181 -16.11 -2.53 7.26
C GLU A 181 -15.15 -1.73 8.16
N LEU A 182 -13.93 -1.45 7.69
CA LEU A 182 -12.98 -0.60 8.38
C LEU A 182 -13.28 0.87 8.09
N GLU A 183 -13.10 1.70 9.11
CA GLU A 183 -12.89 3.12 8.86
C GLU A 183 -11.54 3.32 8.18
N VAL A 184 -11.49 4.16 7.16
CA VAL A 184 -10.28 4.35 6.36
C VAL A 184 -9.94 5.82 6.19
N VAL A 185 -8.68 6.16 6.46
CA VAL A 185 -8.08 7.45 6.16
C VAL A 185 -7.26 7.33 4.89
N ALA A 186 -7.65 8.06 3.87
CA ALA A 186 -6.88 8.16 2.62
C ALA A 186 -5.78 9.23 2.74
N ILE A 187 -4.59 8.90 2.23
CA ILE A 187 -3.46 9.84 2.11
C ILE A 187 -2.94 9.87 0.67
N PRO A 188 -3.67 10.46 -0.27
CA PRO A 188 -3.28 10.51 -1.67
C PRO A 188 -1.88 11.10 -1.86
N ASN A 189 -1.09 10.53 -2.75
CA ASN A 189 0.23 11.01 -3.11
C ASN A 189 0.28 11.43 -4.59
N ASP A 190 1.44 11.75 -5.12
CA ASP A 190 1.61 12.18 -6.51
C ASP A 190 1.17 11.15 -7.55
N TYR A 191 1.06 9.87 -7.18
CA TYR A 191 0.64 8.79 -8.07
C TYR A 191 -0.84 8.46 -7.97
N SER A 192 -1.52 8.85 -6.90
CA SER A 192 -2.90 8.48 -6.61
C SER A 192 -3.86 9.67 -6.43
N ARG A 193 -3.37 10.93 -6.50
CA ARG A 193 -4.20 12.13 -6.25
C ARG A 193 -5.46 12.25 -7.10
N ASP A 194 -5.46 11.64 -8.28
CA ASP A 194 -6.60 11.67 -9.21
C ASP A 194 -7.55 10.46 -9.03
N HIS A 195 -7.30 9.61 -8.03
CA HIS A 195 -8.17 8.50 -7.70
C HIS A 195 -9.45 8.98 -7.00
N ASP A 196 -10.52 8.18 -7.08
CA ASP A 196 -11.73 8.39 -6.31
C ASP A 196 -11.57 7.81 -4.90
N PHE A 197 -11.76 8.66 -3.90
CA PHE A 197 -11.68 8.30 -2.48
C PHE A 197 -13.03 8.47 -1.76
N GLY A 198 -14.14 8.33 -2.49
CA GLY A 198 -15.49 8.56 -1.95
C GLY A 198 -15.85 7.68 -0.75
N GLU A 199 -15.25 6.48 -0.61
CA GLU A 199 -15.44 5.57 0.52
C GLU A 199 -14.56 5.90 1.73
N ALA A 200 -13.59 6.83 1.61
CA ALA A 200 -12.74 7.21 2.73
C ALA A 200 -13.52 8.04 3.78
N SER A 201 -13.30 7.74 5.04
CA SER A 201 -13.87 8.50 6.16
C SER A 201 -13.21 9.89 6.29
N PHE A 202 -11.94 9.99 5.89
CA PHE A 202 -11.18 11.23 5.84
C PHE A 202 -10.10 11.16 4.75
N ILE A 203 -9.87 12.28 4.07
CA ILE A 203 -8.77 12.44 3.11
C ILE A 203 -7.79 13.44 3.71
N ALA A 204 -6.55 12.99 3.96
CA ALA A 204 -5.50 13.78 4.57
C ALA A 204 -4.39 14.11 3.56
N ASP A 205 -3.72 15.25 3.73
CA ASP A 205 -2.59 15.68 2.89
C ASP A 205 -1.30 14.86 3.15
N GLY A 206 -1.36 13.85 4.03
CA GLY A 206 -0.25 12.97 4.37
C GLY A 206 -0.35 12.42 5.79
N LEU A 207 0.64 11.63 6.19
CA LEU A 207 0.63 10.94 7.49
C LEU A 207 0.43 11.89 8.68
N PRO A 208 1.10 13.05 8.80
CA PRO A 208 0.87 13.93 9.95
C PRO A 208 -0.59 14.36 10.10
N ALA A 209 -1.23 14.78 9.01
CA ALA A 209 -2.64 15.19 9.02
C ALA A 209 -3.59 14.02 9.33
N ALA A 210 -3.26 12.81 8.84
CA ALA A 210 -4.00 11.60 9.19
C ALA A 210 -3.93 11.30 10.69
N LEU A 211 -2.73 11.39 11.29
CA LEU A 211 -2.53 11.15 12.72
C LEU A 211 -3.24 12.20 13.58
N ASP A 212 -3.20 13.47 13.18
CA ASP A 212 -3.91 14.56 13.88
C ASP A 212 -5.43 14.34 13.86
N TRP A 213 -5.97 13.86 12.75
CA TRP A 213 -7.38 13.51 12.66
C TRP A 213 -7.72 12.30 13.55
N ILE A 214 -6.90 11.24 13.53
CA ILE A 214 -7.09 10.05 14.38
C ILE A 214 -7.04 10.43 15.87
N GLU A 215 -6.11 11.29 16.29
CA GLU A 215 -6.00 11.77 17.66
C GLU A 215 -7.29 12.45 18.13
N ARG A 216 -7.84 13.36 17.33
CA ARG A 216 -9.04 14.13 17.67
C ARG A 216 -10.32 13.29 17.65
N GLU A 217 -10.51 12.53 16.58
CA GLU A 217 -11.80 11.89 16.32
C GLU A 217 -11.91 10.50 16.97
N ARG A 218 -10.78 9.81 17.17
CA ARG A 218 -10.79 8.40 17.58
C ARG A 218 -10.16 8.13 18.94
N LEU A 219 -9.23 8.98 19.38
CA LEU A 219 -8.56 8.83 20.68
C LEU A 219 -9.03 9.84 21.72
N GLY A 220 -9.82 10.84 21.35
CA GLY A 220 -10.39 11.82 22.27
C GLY A 220 -9.36 12.84 22.81
N GLY A 221 -8.26 13.04 22.08
CA GLY A 221 -7.23 14.00 22.46
C GLY A 221 -7.70 15.44 22.23
N THR A 222 -7.65 16.26 23.26
CA THR A 222 -7.72 17.71 23.15
C THR A 222 -6.39 18.20 22.60
N VAL A 223 -6.37 18.72 21.37
CA VAL A 223 -5.22 19.49 20.89
C VAL A 223 -5.16 20.78 21.72
N GLU A 224 -4.25 20.85 22.66
CA GLU A 224 -3.87 22.14 23.24
C GLU A 224 -3.32 23.02 22.09
N ARG A 225 -3.98 24.14 21.86
CA ARG A 225 -3.62 25.17 20.85
C ARG A 225 -2.43 25.98 21.32
#